data_385c09cead9783f4e04277fa0d66318d
#
_entry.id   385c09cead9783f4e04277fa0d66318d
#
_cell.length_a   1.000
_cell.length_b   1.000
_cell.length_c   1.000
_cell.angle_alpha   90.00
_cell.angle_beta   90.00
_cell.angle_gamma   90.00
#
_symmetry.space_group_name_H-M   'P 1'
#
loop_
_entity.id
_entity.type
_entity.pdbx_description
1 polymer ?
#
loop_
_entity_poly.entity_id
_entity_poly.type
_entity_poly.pdbx_seq_one_letter_code
_entity_poly.pdbx_strand_id
1 'polypeptide(L)'
;MSVKESRLEEIMSESGQNEQKVQKILNILLEAPYFYRDDDLSLFLFLSKYKRAFAGFFKKFYGWELIVEYKCARLYKPAWYNEKVTETNRDMFNFTKRDECVAFLLLLEFFERELQEQAVSTDDKENLRFLFGTFLNFAGGRFREVFPERTDYYTDEQVRRVVRAIMPTLLKYRFQRELPRGDDDGESGDTIYECLPALWLYKGERLASSVTAASEVDVTNRNVEGE
;
A
#
# COMPACT_ATOMS: atom_id res chain seq x y z
N MET A 1 4.53 -21.44 30.10
CA MET A 1 5.69 -21.90 29.32
C MET A 1 6.10 -20.78 28.40
N SER A 2 7.26 -20.16 28.66
CA SER A 2 7.80 -19.10 27.79
C SER A 2 8.26 -19.75 26.47
N VAL A 3 7.58 -19.42 25.39
CA VAL A 3 8.02 -19.83 24.05
C VAL A 3 9.31 -19.05 23.76
N LYS A 4 10.45 -19.78 23.79
CA LYS A 4 11.76 -19.21 23.43
C LYS A 4 11.66 -18.70 22.00
N GLU A 5 11.73 -17.39 21.80
CA GLU A 5 11.71 -16.82 20.45
C GLU A 5 12.98 -17.27 19.74
N SER A 6 12.84 -18.11 18.72
CA SER A 6 13.96 -18.54 17.88
C SER A 6 14.57 -17.32 17.20
N ARG A 7 15.87 -17.16 17.30
CA ARG A 7 16.58 -16.12 16.56
C ARG A 7 16.72 -16.53 15.09
N LEU A 8 16.85 -15.56 14.21
CA LEU A 8 16.96 -15.83 12.77
C LEU A 8 18.19 -16.70 12.46
N GLU A 9 19.28 -16.50 13.17
CA GLU A 9 20.51 -17.30 13.06
C GLU A 9 20.26 -18.80 13.43
N GLU A 10 19.42 -19.06 14.43
CA GLU A 10 19.07 -20.44 14.83
C GLU A 10 18.31 -21.15 13.71
N ILE A 11 17.36 -20.44 13.07
CA ILE A 11 16.56 -20.96 11.94
C ILE A 11 17.45 -21.27 10.73
N MET A 12 18.42 -20.39 10.44
CA MET A 12 19.39 -20.58 9.36
C MET A 12 20.28 -21.80 9.60
N SER A 13 20.70 -22.03 10.83
CA SER A 13 21.58 -23.14 11.18
C SER A 13 20.90 -24.52 11.16
N GLU A 14 19.57 -24.59 11.16
CA GLU A 14 18.82 -25.84 11.10
C GLU A 14 19.04 -26.60 9.78
N SER A 15 19.16 -25.88 8.65
CA SER A 15 19.47 -26.48 7.35
C SER A 15 19.91 -25.44 6.33
N GLY A 16 20.73 -25.85 5.35
CA GLY A 16 21.13 -24.98 4.23
C GLY A 16 19.95 -24.48 3.39
N GLN A 17 18.84 -25.21 3.35
CA GLN A 17 17.62 -24.73 2.69
C GLN A 17 16.96 -23.58 3.46
N ASN A 18 16.98 -23.63 4.79
CA ASN A 18 16.46 -22.54 5.61
C ASN A 18 17.30 -21.28 5.45
N GLU A 19 18.62 -21.44 5.41
CA GLU A 19 19.54 -20.33 5.15
C GLU A 19 19.21 -19.62 3.82
N GLN A 20 19.08 -20.38 2.73
CA GLN A 20 18.72 -19.83 1.42
C GLN A 20 17.37 -19.14 1.42
N LYS A 21 16.36 -19.71 2.11
CA LYS A 21 15.02 -19.07 2.23
C LYS A 21 15.10 -17.76 3.00
N VAL A 22 15.83 -17.72 4.11
CA VAL A 22 16.03 -16.50 4.90
C VAL A 22 16.71 -15.42 4.06
N GLN A 23 17.79 -15.75 3.37
CA GLN A 23 18.50 -14.81 2.50
C GLN A 23 17.59 -14.23 1.40
N LYS A 24 16.82 -15.10 0.70
CA LYS A 24 15.88 -14.66 -0.33
C LYS A 24 14.81 -13.72 0.23
N ILE A 25 14.21 -14.05 1.36
CA ILE A 25 13.19 -13.24 2.00
C ILE A 25 13.73 -11.88 2.44
N LEU A 26 14.92 -11.84 3.04
CA LEU A 26 15.56 -10.59 3.43
C LEU A 26 15.79 -9.68 2.21
N ASN A 27 16.30 -10.24 1.10
CA ASN A 27 16.51 -9.48 -0.13
C ASN A 27 15.19 -8.97 -0.71
N ILE A 28 14.17 -9.81 -0.83
CA ILE A 28 12.84 -9.40 -1.34
C ILE A 28 12.26 -8.23 -0.51
N LEU A 29 12.33 -8.34 0.82
CA LEU A 29 11.79 -7.29 1.71
C LEU A 29 12.58 -5.98 1.66
N LEU A 30 13.87 -6.03 1.30
CA LEU A 30 14.71 -4.83 1.16
C LEU A 30 14.54 -4.16 -0.21
N GLU A 31 14.36 -4.95 -1.27
CA GLU A 31 14.31 -4.49 -2.67
C GLU A 31 12.90 -4.09 -3.10
N ALA A 32 11.88 -4.82 -2.63
CA ALA A 32 10.49 -4.61 -3.07
C ALA A 32 9.68 -3.82 -2.02
N PRO A 33 8.76 -2.93 -2.44
CA PRO A 33 7.86 -2.22 -1.52
C PRO A 33 6.91 -3.19 -0.81
N TYR A 34 6.54 -4.28 -1.46
CA TYR A 34 5.66 -5.33 -0.96
C TYR A 34 6.13 -6.69 -1.42
N PHE A 35 6.00 -7.70 -0.54
CA PHE A 35 6.13 -9.11 -0.86
C PHE A 35 4.75 -9.74 -0.80
N TYR A 36 4.21 -10.17 -1.95
CA TYR A 36 2.91 -10.80 -2.02
C TYR A 36 3.03 -12.31 -1.88
N ARG A 37 2.01 -12.92 -1.28
CA ARG A 37 1.89 -14.37 -1.15
C ARG A 37 1.96 -15.08 -2.52
N ASP A 38 1.39 -14.44 -3.55
CA ASP A 38 1.33 -14.99 -4.90
C ASP A 38 2.65 -14.84 -5.68
N ASP A 39 3.59 -14.01 -5.20
CA ASP A 39 4.93 -13.90 -5.79
C ASP A 39 5.75 -15.20 -5.57
N ASP A 40 5.72 -15.74 -4.35
CA ASP A 40 6.30 -17.03 -3.96
C ASP A 40 5.60 -17.56 -2.69
N LEU A 41 4.65 -18.47 -2.87
CA LEU A 41 3.88 -19.04 -1.78
C LEU A 41 4.77 -19.73 -0.74
N SER A 42 5.81 -20.47 -1.18
CA SER A 42 6.70 -21.21 -0.25
C SER A 42 7.48 -20.28 0.66
N LEU A 43 8.07 -19.22 0.09
CA LEU A 43 8.80 -18.21 0.85
C LEU A 43 7.87 -17.39 1.74
N PHE A 44 6.67 -17.04 1.25
CA PHE A 44 5.70 -16.28 2.05
C PHE A 44 5.19 -17.07 3.25
N LEU A 45 4.89 -18.36 3.10
CA LEU A 45 4.51 -19.23 4.21
C LEU A 45 5.66 -19.42 5.21
N PHE A 46 6.91 -19.51 4.73
CA PHE A 46 8.09 -19.55 5.59
C PHE A 46 8.25 -18.26 6.39
N LEU A 47 8.12 -17.09 5.74
CA LEU A 47 8.11 -15.79 6.42
C LEU A 47 7.01 -15.73 7.48
N SER A 48 5.80 -16.15 7.14
CA SER A 48 4.65 -16.14 8.07
C SER A 48 4.87 -17.04 9.28
N LYS A 49 5.44 -18.23 9.06
CA LYS A 49 5.78 -19.18 10.14
C LYS A 49 6.80 -18.57 11.12
N TYR A 50 7.81 -17.91 10.61
CA TYR A 50 8.90 -17.34 11.40
C TYR A 50 8.81 -15.82 11.55
N LYS A 51 7.61 -15.25 11.41
CA LYS A 51 7.33 -13.80 11.46
C LYS A 51 8.05 -13.07 12.61
N ARG A 52 8.03 -13.66 13.82
CA ARG A 52 8.65 -13.03 15.00
C ARG A 52 10.16 -12.92 14.89
N ALA A 53 10.82 -13.93 14.34
CA ALA A 53 12.27 -13.92 14.15
C ALA A 53 12.69 -12.86 13.12
N PHE A 54 12.00 -12.78 11.98
CA PHE A 54 12.24 -11.73 10.99
C PHE A 54 11.94 -10.33 11.53
N ALA A 55 10.83 -10.15 12.26
CA ALA A 55 10.48 -8.88 12.89
C ALA A 55 11.54 -8.45 13.90
N GLY A 56 12.01 -9.39 14.73
CA GLY A 56 13.10 -9.15 15.69
C GLY A 56 14.39 -8.72 15.02
N PHE A 57 14.75 -9.35 13.89
CA PHE A 57 15.92 -8.98 13.10
C PHE A 57 15.83 -7.54 12.56
N PHE A 58 14.73 -7.20 11.86
CA PHE A 58 14.59 -5.85 11.32
C PHE A 58 14.49 -4.77 12.40
N LYS A 59 13.80 -5.06 13.51
CA LYS A 59 13.73 -4.14 14.64
C LYS A 59 15.10 -3.90 15.27
N LYS A 60 15.88 -4.96 15.48
CA LYS A 60 17.20 -4.89 16.14
C LYS A 60 18.24 -4.19 15.29
N PHE A 61 18.34 -4.53 14.00
CA PHE A 61 19.43 -4.07 13.15
C PHE A 61 19.10 -2.82 12.33
N TYR A 62 17.83 -2.59 12.03
CA TYR A 62 17.37 -1.48 11.17
C TYR A 62 16.47 -0.49 11.90
N GLY A 63 15.92 -0.84 13.07
CA GLY A 63 14.87 -0.06 13.71
C GLY A 63 13.53 -0.07 12.96
N TRP A 64 13.39 -0.96 11.96
CA TRP A 64 12.21 -1.04 11.11
C TRP A 64 11.20 -2.05 11.65
N GLU A 65 9.95 -1.88 11.25
CA GLU A 65 8.85 -2.75 11.61
C GLU A 65 8.44 -3.63 10.43
N LEU A 66 8.38 -4.95 10.65
CA LEU A 66 7.88 -5.91 9.67
C LEU A 66 6.38 -6.11 9.88
N ILE A 67 5.59 -5.75 8.87
CA ILE A 67 4.15 -5.99 8.82
C ILE A 67 3.92 -7.18 7.90
N VAL A 68 3.25 -8.23 8.41
CA VAL A 68 2.87 -9.42 7.64
C VAL A 68 1.38 -9.66 7.86
N GLU A 69 0.63 -9.55 6.79
CA GLU A 69 -0.79 -9.83 6.70
C GLU A 69 -1.02 -11.11 5.87
N TYR A 70 -2.26 -11.51 5.66
CA TYR A 70 -2.58 -12.79 5.01
C TYR A 70 -2.02 -12.95 3.60
N LYS A 71 -2.07 -11.90 2.79
CA LYS A 71 -1.62 -11.92 1.38
C LYS A 71 -0.39 -11.06 1.09
N CYS A 72 0.08 -10.27 2.06
CA CYS A 72 1.08 -9.25 1.81
C CYS A 72 1.99 -9.02 3.02
N ALA A 73 3.28 -8.80 2.75
CA ALA A 73 4.24 -8.36 3.75
C ALA A 73 4.98 -7.11 3.28
N ARG A 74 5.38 -6.24 4.22
CA ARG A 74 6.20 -5.06 3.95
C ARG A 74 7.05 -4.65 5.14
N LEU A 75 8.09 -3.85 4.87
CA LEU A 75 8.82 -3.14 5.91
C LEU A 75 8.27 -1.71 6.06
N TYR A 76 7.99 -1.33 7.29
CA TYR A 76 7.70 0.05 7.66
C TYR A 76 8.97 0.70 8.23
N LYS A 77 9.38 1.82 7.64
CA LYS A 77 10.58 2.58 7.96
C LYS A 77 10.17 3.86 8.67
N PRO A 78 10.16 3.92 10.02
CA PRO A 78 9.62 5.05 10.77
C PRO A 78 10.46 6.32 10.68
N ALA A 79 11.77 6.17 10.35
CA ALA A 79 12.70 7.29 10.29
C ALA A 79 13.71 7.11 9.15
N TRP A 80 14.22 8.23 8.67
CA TRP A 80 15.30 8.32 7.69
C TRP A 80 16.53 8.92 8.37
N TYR A 81 17.64 8.19 8.34
CA TYR A 81 18.88 8.59 9.05
C TYR A 81 19.85 9.38 8.18
N ASN A 82 19.65 9.39 6.85
CA ASN A 82 20.50 10.16 5.95
C ASN A 82 19.79 11.46 5.55
N GLU A 83 20.07 12.52 6.27
CA GLU A 83 19.52 13.86 6.05
C GLU A 83 19.92 14.48 4.70
N LYS A 84 21.03 14.02 4.10
CA LYS A 84 21.49 14.49 2.79
C LYS A 84 20.71 13.88 1.63
N VAL A 85 19.94 12.83 1.86
CA VAL A 85 19.04 12.27 0.84
C VAL A 85 17.72 13.01 0.92
N THR A 86 17.48 13.89 -0.03
CA THR A 86 16.23 14.66 -0.14
C THR A 86 15.04 13.75 -0.42
N GLU A 87 13.83 14.20 -0.09
CA GLU A 87 12.59 13.45 -0.37
C GLU A 87 12.47 13.05 -1.84
N THR A 88 12.91 13.91 -2.76
CA THR A 88 12.90 13.65 -4.21
C THR A 88 13.78 12.46 -4.60
N ASN A 89 14.88 12.23 -3.87
CA ASN A 89 15.83 11.15 -4.15
C ASN A 89 15.51 9.85 -3.39
N ARG A 90 14.46 9.86 -2.57
CA ARG A 90 13.98 8.66 -1.89
C ARG A 90 12.97 7.95 -2.78
N ASP A 91 13.23 6.70 -3.10
CA ASP A 91 12.23 5.88 -3.79
C ASP A 91 11.16 5.44 -2.78
N MET A 92 10.15 6.27 -2.62
CA MET A 92 9.05 6.04 -1.70
C MET A 92 7.71 6.38 -2.37
N PHE A 93 6.66 5.68 -1.97
CA PHE A 93 5.30 5.99 -2.38
C PHE A 93 4.91 7.37 -1.85
N ASN A 94 4.66 8.30 -2.76
CA ASN A 94 4.31 9.67 -2.44
C ASN A 94 3.47 10.31 -3.54
N PHE A 95 2.50 11.11 -3.14
CA PHE A 95 1.79 12.07 -3.99
C PHE A 95 2.05 13.48 -3.47
N THR A 96 2.54 14.36 -4.33
CA THR A 96 2.90 15.73 -3.96
C THR A 96 1.78 16.73 -4.20
N LYS A 97 0.82 16.40 -5.07
CA LYS A 97 -0.30 17.28 -5.38
C LYS A 97 -1.54 16.87 -4.58
N ARG A 98 -2.23 17.89 -4.04
CA ARG A 98 -3.46 17.72 -3.26
C ARG A 98 -4.48 16.83 -3.97
N ASP A 99 -4.78 17.14 -5.24
CA ASP A 99 -5.80 16.41 -6.00
C ASP A 99 -5.41 14.93 -6.22
N GLU A 100 -4.11 14.64 -6.39
CA GLU A 100 -3.59 13.27 -6.49
C GLU A 100 -3.74 12.51 -5.15
N CYS A 101 -3.47 13.19 -4.01
CA CYS A 101 -3.71 12.61 -2.68
C CYS A 101 -5.20 12.29 -2.49
N VAL A 102 -6.08 13.22 -2.87
CA VAL A 102 -7.54 13.01 -2.79
C VAL A 102 -7.96 11.86 -3.69
N ALA A 103 -7.48 11.80 -4.93
CA ALA A 103 -7.80 10.69 -5.84
C ALA A 103 -7.36 9.32 -5.28
N PHE A 104 -6.22 9.26 -4.59
CA PHE A 104 -5.79 8.04 -3.90
C PHE A 104 -6.72 7.68 -2.73
N LEU A 105 -7.13 8.64 -1.91
CA LEU A 105 -8.10 8.39 -0.84
C LEU A 105 -9.46 7.91 -1.39
N LEU A 106 -9.90 8.49 -2.50
CA LEU A 106 -11.12 8.04 -3.19
C LEU A 106 -10.96 6.64 -3.78
N LEU A 107 -9.75 6.25 -4.21
CA LEU A 107 -9.50 4.87 -4.63
C LEU A 107 -9.65 3.90 -3.44
N LEU A 108 -9.18 4.26 -2.25
CA LEU A 108 -9.35 3.43 -1.05
C LEU A 108 -10.83 3.32 -0.65
N GLU A 109 -11.59 4.42 -0.70
CA GLU A 109 -13.02 4.43 -0.44
C GLU A 109 -13.78 3.56 -1.47
N PHE A 110 -13.44 3.72 -2.76
CA PHE A 110 -13.98 2.89 -3.83
C PHE A 110 -13.67 1.41 -3.62
N PHE A 111 -12.42 1.08 -3.28
CA PHE A 111 -12.00 -0.27 -3.00
C PHE A 111 -12.79 -0.90 -1.84
N GLU A 112 -12.95 -0.18 -0.72
CA GLU A 112 -13.74 -0.66 0.43
C GLU A 112 -15.22 -0.89 0.06
N ARG A 113 -15.80 0.01 -0.74
CA ARG A 113 -17.17 -0.13 -1.21
C ARG A 113 -17.35 -1.35 -2.13
N GLU A 114 -16.49 -1.48 -3.14
CA GLU A 114 -16.56 -2.60 -4.08
C GLU A 114 -16.36 -3.97 -3.39
N LEU A 115 -15.49 -4.04 -2.37
CA LEU A 115 -15.34 -5.25 -1.57
C LEU A 115 -16.65 -5.65 -0.87
N GLN A 116 -17.39 -4.66 -0.34
CA GLN A 116 -18.68 -4.90 0.30
C GLN A 116 -19.75 -5.32 -0.72
N GLU A 117 -19.82 -4.63 -1.87
CA GLU A 117 -20.79 -4.89 -2.92
C GLU A 117 -20.57 -6.25 -3.59
N GLN A 118 -19.32 -6.64 -3.81
CA GLN A 118 -18.96 -7.92 -4.43
C GLN A 118 -18.75 -9.05 -3.42
N ALA A 119 -18.92 -8.79 -2.12
CA ALA A 119 -18.70 -9.73 -1.01
C ALA A 119 -17.31 -10.40 -1.04
N VAL A 120 -16.28 -9.67 -1.52
CA VAL A 120 -14.89 -10.15 -1.58
C VAL A 120 -14.21 -9.96 -0.22
N SER A 121 -13.57 -11.01 0.28
CA SER A 121 -12.82 -10.99 1.54
C SER A 121 -11.31 -11.15 1.32
N THR A 122 -10.53 -10.87 2.37
CA THR A 122 -9.07 -11.10 2.35
C THR A 122 -8.69 -12.56 2.14
N ASP A 123 -9.60 -13.49 2.46
CA ASP A 123 -9.36 -14.93 2.37
C ASP A 123 -9.67 -15.49 0.97
N ASP A 124 -10.36 -14.69 0.13
CA ASP A 124 -10.67 -15.09 -1.24
C ASP A 124 -9.42 -15.22 -2.08
N LYS A 125 -9.41 -16.20 -2.99
CA LYS A 125 -8.26 -16.41 -3.89
C LYS A 125 -8.11 -15.27 -4.88
N GLU A 126 -9.23 -14.72 -5.34
CA GLU A 126 -9.24 -13.66 -6.34
C GLU A 126 -9.13 -12.28 -5.67
N ASN A 127 -8.46 -11.38 -6.36
CA ASN A 127 -8.41 -9.97 -5.97
C ASN A 127 -9.56 -9.23 -6.65
N LEU A 128 -9.97 -8.09 -6.06
CA LEU A 128 -10.97 -7.22 -6.65
C LEU A 128 -10.50 -6.70 -8.01
N ARG A 129 -11.40 -6.75 -9.00
CA ARG A 129 -11.18 -6.19 -10.34
C ARG A 129 -12.21 -5.12 -10.62
N PHE A 130 -11.80 -4.07 -11.32
CA PHE A 130 -12.69 -2.98 -11.71
C PHE A 130 -12.30 -2.38 -13.07
N LEU A 131 -13.29 -1.80 -13.74
CA LEU A 131 -13.08 -1.00 -14.95
C LEU A 131 -12.63 0.41 -14.57
N PHE A 132 -11.67 0.97 -15.30
CA PHE A 132 -11.20 2.34 -15.08
C PHE A 132 -12.34 3.36 -15.10
N GLY A 133 -13.29 3.22 -16.05
CA GLY A 133 -14.47 4.09 -16.15
C GLY A 133 -15.37 4.03 -14.93
N THR A 134 -15.52 2.86 -14.29
CA THR A 134 -16.31 2.72 -13.06
C THR A 134 -15.68 3.54 -11.94
N PHE A 135 -14.38 3.42 -11.75
CA PHE A 135 -13.67 4.23 -10.76
C PHE A 135 -13.69 5.72 -11.11
N LEU A 136 -13.53 6.08 -12.39
CA LEU A 136 -13.59 7.47 -12.84
C LEU A 136 -14.94 8.12 -12.54
N ASN A 137 -16.04 7.43 -12.81
CA ASN A 137 -17.39 7.91 -12.53
C ASN A 137 -17.62 8.11 -11.02
N PHE A 138 -17.18 7.15 -10.21
CA PHE A 138 -17.21 7.27 -8.75
C PHE A 138 -16.42 8.48 -8.27
N ALA A 139 -15.15 8.60 -8.69
CA ALA A 139 -14.28 9.70 -8.30
C ALA A 139 -14.86 11.06 -8.71
N GLY A 140 -15.47 11.16 -9.90
CA GLY A 140 -16.13 12.38 -10.38
C GLY A 140 -17.27 12.84 -9.48
N GLY A 141 -18.14 11.91 -9.06
CA GLY A 141 -19.19 12.20 -8.08
C GLY A 141 -18.62 12.68 -6.76
N ARG A 142 -17.66 11.93 -6.22
CA ARG A 142 -17.05 12.22 -4.91
C ARG A 142 -16.24 13.53 -4.88
N PHE A 143 -15.49 13.87 -5.94
CA PHE A 143 -14.81 15.17 -6.00
C PHE A 143 -15.78 16.34 -5.89
N ARG A 144 -16.93 16.27 -6.56
CA ARG A 144 -17.96 17.32 -6.51
C ARG A 144 -18.67 17.38 -5.14
N GLU A 145 -18.86 16.25 -4.49
CA GLU A 145 -19.43 16.19 -3.13
C GLU A 145 -18.47 16.72 -2.06
N VAL A 146 -17.19 16.36 -2.13
CA VAL A 146 -16.16 16.80 -1.17
C VAL A 146 -15.82 18.28 -1.33
N PHE A 147 -15.92 18.81 -2.57
CA PHE A 147 -15.60 20.22 -2.89
C PHE A 147 -16.77 20.92 -3.60
N PRO A 148 -17.89 21.11 -2.91
CA PRO A 148 -19.09 21.70 -3.52
C PRO A 148 -18.88 23.12 -4.06
N GLU A 149 -17.95 23.88 -3.45
CA GLU A 149 -17.58 25.24 -3.88
C GLU A 149 -16.68 25.26 -5.14
N ARG A 150 -16.24 24.09 -5.64
CA ARG A 150 -15.33 23.95 -6.77
C ARG A 150 -15.85 22.98 -7.85
N THR A 151 -17.14 22.80 -7.94
CA THR A 151 -17.77 21.88 -8.92
C THR A 151 -17.41 22.25 -10.36
N ASP A 152 -17.32 23.54 -10.67
CA ASP A 152 -16.92 24.04 -11.98
C ASP A 152 -15.47 23.68 -12.35
N TYR A 153 -14.59 23.52 -11.35
CA TYR A 153 -13.23 23.10 -11.54
C TYR A 153 -13.11 21.60 -11.77
N TYR A 154 -13.90 20.79 -11.02
CA TYR A 154 -13.88 19.32 -11.12
C TYR A 154 -14.81 18.82 -12.23
N THR A 155 -14.56 19.31 -13.46
CA THR A 155 -15.18 18.75 -14.67
C THR A 155 -14.76 17.30 -14.89
N ASP A 156 -15.50 16.56 -15.69
CA ASP A 156 -15.14 15.15 -16.00
C ASP A 156 -13.75 15.02 -16.64
N GLU A 157 -13.35 16.00 -17.45
CA GLU A 157 -12.00 16.06 -18.04
C GLU A 157 -10.92 16.28 -16.98
N GLN A 158 -11.13 17.21 -16.04
CA GLN A 158 -10.19 17.49 -14.97
C GLN A 158 -10.07 16.29 -14.04
N VAL A 159 -11.17 15.67 -13.63
CA VAL A 159 -11.16 14.45 -12.81
C VAL A 159 -10.42 13.32 -13.52
N ARG A 160 -10.72 13.10 -14.80
CA ARG A 160 -10.01 12.10 -15.63
C ARG A 160 -8.51 12.34 -15.65
N ARG A 161 -8.06 13.59 -15.79
CA ARG A 161 -6.65 13.95 -15.77
C ARG A 161 -5.99 13.62 -14.43
N VAL A 162 -6.63 13.97 -13.32
CA VAL A 162 -6.14 13.70 -11.97
C VAL A 162 -6.06 12.20 -11.71
N VAL A 163 -7.13 11.45 -11.99
CA VAL A 163 -7.20 10.00 -11.80
C VAL A 163 -6.14 9.29 -12.65
N ARG A 164 -5.98 9.68 -13.93
CA ARG A 164 -4.93 9.11 -14.79
C ARG A 164 -3.52 9.41 -14.28
N ALA A 165 -3.30 10.56 -13.64
CA ALA A 165 -1.98 10.93 -13.14
C ALA A 165 -1.48 10.03 -11.99
N ILE A 166 -2.38 9.46 -11.18
CA ILE A 166 -1.99 8.57 -10.10
C ILE A 166 -1.72 7.12 -10.55
N MET A 167 -2.29 6.69 -11.69
CA MET A 167 -2.22 5.28 -12.12
C MET A 167 -0.78 4.75 -12.30
N PRO A 168 0.17 5.47 -12.94
CA PRO A 168 1.54 4.99 -13.06
C PRO A 168 2.21 4.75 -11.72
N THR A 169 1.95 5.62 -10.73
CA THR A 169 2.48 5.48 -9.36
C THR A 169 1.90 4.24 -8.69
N LEU A 170 0.59 4.00 -8.82
CA LEU A 170 -0.07 2.82 -8.25
C LEU A 170 0.45 1.52 -8.88
N LEU A 171 0.72 1.51 -10.18
CA LEU A 171 1.33 0.37 -10.88
C LEU A 171 2.78 0.16 -10.43
N LYS A 172 3.61 1.22 -10.39
CA LYS A 172 5.01 1.17 -9.95
C LYS A 172 5.15 0.57 -8.54
N TYR A 173 4.31 1.03 -7.61
CA TYR A 173 4.36 0.57 -6.22
C TYR A 173 3.47 -0.65 -5.95
N ARG A 174 2.98 -1.32 -7.00
CA ARG A 174 2.25 -2.59 -6.91
C ARG A 174 1.00 -2.51 -6.02
N PHE A 175 0.26 -1.41 -6.07
CA PHE A 175 -1.09 -1.33 -5.47
C PHE A 175 -2.15 -1.95 -6.36
N GLN A 176 -1.90 -1.92 -7.65
CA GLN A 176 -2.75 -2.52 -8.67
C GLN A 176 -1.92 -3.01 -9.84
N ARG A 177 -2.51 -3.84 -10.68
CA ARG A 177 -1.97 -4.21 -11.97
C ARG A 177 -3.01 -4.04 -13.06
N GLU A 178 -2.56 -3.69 -14.25
CA GLU A 178 -3.39 -3.69 -15.44
C GLU A 178 -3.51 -5.12 -15.97
N LEU A 179 -4.73 -5.55 -16.28
CA LEU A 179 -4.95 -6.85 -16.88
C LEU A 179 -4.94 -6.74 -18.40
N PRO A 180 -4.34 -7.73 -19.11
CA PRO A 180 -4.41 -7.79 -20.56
C PRO A 180 -5.87 -7.91 -20.98
N ARG A 181 -6.22 -7.22 -22.08
CA ARG A 181 -7.54 -7.36 -22.68
C ARG A 181 -7.67 -8.76 -23.29
N GLY A 182 -8.81 -9.40 -23.02
CA GLY A 182 -9.17 -10.60 -23.75
C GLY A 182 -9.55 -10.22 -25.20
N ASP A 183 -9.31 -11.13 -26.15
CA ASP A 183 -9.68 -10.93 -27.56
C ASP A 183 -11.20 -10.74 -27.77
N ASP A 184 -12.02 -11.11 -26.77
CA ASP A 184 -13.49 -11.04 -26.77
C ASP A 184 -14.06 -9.78 -26.09
N ASP A 185 -13.23 -8.95 -25.44
CA ASP A 185 -13.70 -7.73 -24.81
C ASP A 185 -14.00 -6.67 -25.89
N GLY A 186 -15.22 -6.68 -26.37
CA GLY A 186 -15.74 -5.82 -27.43
C GLY A 186 -15.33 -4.35 -27.31
N GLU A 187 -15.69 -3.49 -28.27
CA GLU A 187 -15.34 -2.08 -28.52
C GLU A 187 -15.34 -1.10 -27.32
N SER A 188 -15.70 -1.54 -26.11
CA SER A 188 -15.60 -0.77 -24.87
C SER A 188 -14.12 -0.66 -24.47
N GLY A 189 -13.42 0.33 -25.02
CA GLY A 189 -11.99 0.60 -24.81
C GLY A 189 -11.56 0.89 -23.37
N ASP A 190 -12.23 0.34 -22.36
CA ASP A 190 -11.95 0.59 -20.94
C ASP A 190 -10.90 -0.40 -20.40
N THR A 191 -9.99 0.11 -19.58
CA THR A 191 -8.90 -0.67 -18.98
C THR A 191 -9.40 -1.37 -17.72
N ILE A 192 -9.08 -2.66 -17.58
CA ILE A 192 -9.36 -3.43 -16.36
C ILE A 192 -8.16 -3.37 -15.43
N TYR A 193 -8.39 -2.98 -14.19
CA TYR A 193 -7.40 -3.02 -13.13
C TYR A 193 -7.76 -4.07 -12.08
N GLU A 194 -6.74 -4.74 -11.57
CA GLU A 194 -6.85 -5.64 -10.42
C GLU A 194 -6.18 -4.99 -9.22
N CYS A 195 -6.93 -4.86 -8.12
CA CYS A 195 -6.44 -4.36 -6.85
C CYS A 195 -5.54 -5.39 -6.17
N LEU A 196 -4.28 -5.02 -5.89
CA LEU A 196 -3.35 -5.92 -5.22
C LEU A 196 -3.46 -5.84 -3.70
N PRO A 197 -3.01 -6.88 -2.97
CA PRO A 197 -3.21 -6.98 -1.52
C PRO A 197 -2.65 -5.83 -0.68
N ALA A 198 -1.73 -5.02 -1.20
CA ALA A 198 -1.23 -3.84 -0.49
C ALA A 198 -2.32 -2.84 -0.12
N LEU A 199 -3.41 -2.72 -0.90
CA LEU A 199 -4.52 -1.82 -0.59
C LEU A 199 -5.20 -2.17 0.75
N TRP A 200 -5.23 -3.44 1.14
CA TRP A 200 -5.74 -3.88 2.44
C TRP A 200 -4.97 -3.32 3.64
N LEU A 201 -3.71 -2.88 3.43
CA LEU A 201 -2.88 -2.30 4.47
C LEU A 201 -3.22 -0.83 4.75
N TYR A 202 -3.95 -0.18 3.83
CA TYR A 202 -4.35 1.22 3.90
C TYR A 202 -5.84 1.30 4.23
N LYS A 203 -6.18 1.21 5.52
CA LYS A 203 -7.55 1.40 5.98
C LYS A 203 -7.82 2.90 6.16
N GLY A 204 -8.92 3.38 5.57
CA GLY A 204 -9.32 4.80 5.66
C GLY A 204 -9.36 5.34 7.08
N GLU A 205 -9.83 4.53 8.04
CA GLU A 205 -9.86 4.87 9.47
C GLU A 205 -8.46 5.14 10.06
N ARG A 206 -7.44 4.36 9.66
CA ARG A 206 -6.06 4.55 10.12
C ARG A 206 -5.41 5.80 9.51
N LEU A 207 -5.76 6.12 8.27
CA LEU A 207 -5.27 7.32 7.61
C LEU A 207 -5.93 8.57 8.21
N ALA A 208 -7.22 8.53 8.47
CA ALA A 208 -7.94 9.62 9.13
C ALA A 208 -7.38 9.91 10.53
N SER A 209 -7.11 8.88 11.34
CA SER A 209 -6.52 9.05 12.68
C SER A 209 -5.09 9.62 12.64
N SER A 210 -4.28 9.27 11.63
CA SER A 210 -2.93 9.83 11.49
C SER A 210 -2.95 11.30 11.05
N VAL A 211 -3.92 11.72 10.25
CA VAL A 211 -4.10 13.14 9.86
C VAL A 211 -4.54 13.96 11.06
N THR A 212 -5.44 13.45 11.90
CA THR A 212 -5.89 14.14 13.13
C THR A 212 -4.75 14.31 14.13
N ALA A 213 -3.95 13.25 14.34
CA ALA A 213 -2.77 13.31 15.21
C ALA A 213 -1.71 14.32 14.71
N ALA A 214 -1.49 14.41 13.40
CA ALA A 214 -0.56 15.37 12.81
C ALA A 214 -1.03 16.81 12.98
N SER A 215 -2.34 17.08 12.85
CA SER A 215 -2.90 18.42 13.08
C SER A 215 -2.83 18.88 14.54
N GLU A 216 -2.96 17.96 15.51
CA GLU A 216 -2.80 18.28 16.94
C GLU A 216 -1.35 18.62 17.31
N VAL A 217 -0.36 17.96 16.70
CA VAL A 217 1.07 18.26 16.91
C VAL A 217 1.45 19.65 16.35
N ASP A 218 0.90 20.03 15.21
CA ASP A 218 1.17 21.32 14.58
C ASP A 218 0.57 22.50 15.40
N VAL A 219 -0.57 22.31 16.04
CA VAL A 219 -1.19 23.31 16.92
C VAL A 219 -0.38 23.48 18.21
N THR A 220 0.17 22.40 18.76
CA THR A 220 0.97 22.43 19.99
C THR A 220 2.31 23.13 19.78
N ASN A 221 2.97 22.93 18.63
CA ASN A 221 4.24 23.58 18.31
C ASN A 221 4.09 25.09 18.03
N ARG A 222 2.96 25.56 17.49
CA ARG A 222 2.70 27.01 17.29
C ARG A 222 2.45 27.76 18.58
N ASN A 223 2.02 27.08 19.64
CA ASN A 223 1.78 27.71 20.95
C ASN A 223 3.02 27.78 21.85
N VAL A 224 4.12 27.10 21.48
CA VAL A 224 5.40 27.12 22.22
C VAL A 224 6.37 28.18 21.68
N GLU A 225 6.19 28.65 20.45
CA GLU A 225 7.04 29.71 19.84
C GLU A 225 6.48 31.13 20.05
N GLY A 226 5.44 31.29 20.85
CA GLY A 226 4.74 32.57 21.10
C GLY A 226 4.83 33.12 22.53
N GLU A 227 5.75 32.60 23.38
CA GLU A 227 6.04 33.17 24.70
C GLU A 227 7.44 33.79 24.81
#